data_6ffe958b9e671eb9ca9e630efe929625
#
_entry.id   6ffe958b9e671eb9ca9e630efe929625
#
_cell.length_a   1.000
_cell.length_b   1.000
_cell.length_c   1.000
_cell.angle_alpha   90.00
_cell.angle_beta   90.00
_cell.angle_gamma   90.00
#
_symmetry.space_group_name_H-M   'P 1'
#
loop_
_entity.id
_entity.type
_entity.pdbx_description
1 polymer ?
#
loop_
_entity_poly.entity_id
_entity_poly.type
_entity_poly.pdbx_seq_one_letter_code
_entity_poly.pdbx_strand_id
1 'polypeptide(L)'
;MSRADEIFVANMKDIMENGFSDENLEVRPHWEDGTPAHTIKKFCIVNRYNLQEELPILTIRRTPFKSCLDELLWIWQKKSNNIHDLKSHIWDSWADENGSIGKAYGYQLGIKHHYKEGDFDQVDRVLYDLKHNPQSRRIMTNIYNFQDLHEMNLYPCAYSMTFNVTGDTLNGILNQRSNDMLTANNWNVLQYSLLLIMFAQVSGLKPGTLVHVIADAHIYDRHIPLVKKVIAKPQHPAPKLWVNPEIKNFYDFKVEDFKLEGYEYEPLEEKIPVAV
;
A
#
# COMPACT_ATOMS: atom_id res chain seq x y z
N MET A 1 -12.01 -19.59 0.54
CA MET A 1 -11.55 -18.54 1.47
C MET A 1 -10.42 -17.80 0.77
N SER A 2 -10.31 -16.50 0.98
CA SER A 2 -9.21 -15.71 0.46
C SER A 2 -7.98 -15.84 1.37
N ARG A 3 -6.81 -16.02 0.79
CA ARG A 3 -5.54 -16.04 1.54
C ARG A 3 -5.26 -14.70 2.24
N ALA A 4 -5.69 -13.61 1.61
CA ALA A 4 -5.58 -12.29 2.21
C ALA A 4 -6.38 -12.17 3.51
N ASP A 5 -7.60 -12.70 3.57
CA ASP A 5 -8.41 -12.73 4.78
C ASP A 5 -7.77 -13.60 5.87
N GLU A 6 -7.26 -14.78 5.51
CA GLU A 6 -6.59 -15.67 6.47
C GLU A 6 -5.38 -14.97 7.13
N ILE A 7 -4.53 -14.34 6.33
CA ILE A 7 -3.35 -13.59 6.82
C ILE A 7 -3.78 -12.42 7.70
N PHE A 8 -4.77 -11.66 7.25
CA PHE A 8 -5.27 -10.51 8.01
C PHE A 8 -5.86 -10.93 9.36
N VAL A 9 -6.72 -11.95 9.38
CA VAL A 9 -7.33 -12.48 10.61
C VAL A 9 -6.27 -13.00 11.58
N ALA A 10 -5.27 -13.75 11.07
CA ALA A 10 -4.17 -14.26 11.89
C ALA A 10 -3.35 -13.12 12.51
N ASN A 11 -3.00 -12.10 11.72
CA ASN A 11 -2.27 -10.94 12.23
C ASN A 11 -3.06 -10.16 13.27
N MET A 12 -4.36 -9.91 13.03
CA MET A 12 -5.21 -9.20 14.00
C MET A 12 -5.32 -9.92 15.33
N LYS A 13 -5.50 -11.25 15.30
CA LYS A 13 -5.54 -12.06 16.51
C LYS A 13 -4.20 -12.03 17.26
N ASP A 14 -3.10 -12.21 16.53
CA ASP A 14 -1.77 -12.22 17.12
C ASP A 14 -1.40 -10.86 17.75
N ILE A 15 -1.75 -9.73 17.11
CA ILE A 15 -1.54 -8.40 17.70
C ILE A 15 -2.38 -8.21 18.97
N MET A 16 -3.66 -8.58 18.95
CA MET A 16 -4.55 -8.41 20.12
C MET A 16 -4.15 -9.32 21.29
N GLU A 17 -3.63 -10.52 21.02
CA GLU A 17 -3.30 -11.51 22.05
C GLU A 17 -1.87 -11.35 22.58
N ASN A 18 -0.93 -10.99 21.72
CA ASN A 18 0.51 -11.01 22.01
C ASN A 18 1.21 -9.66 21.77
N GLY A 19 0.46 -8.62 21.44
CA GLY A 19 1.02 -7.29 21.18
C GLY A 19 1.34 -6.53 22.47
N PHE A 20 2.18 -5.53 22.36
CA PHE A 20 2.50 -4.58 23.41
C PHE A 20 1.50 -3.42 23.39
N SER A 21 0.88 -3.10 24.54
CA SER A 21 0.02 -1.93 24.70
C SER A 21 0.83 -0.71 25.14
N ASP A 22 0.59 0.43 24.51
CA ASP A 22 1.17 1.72 24.90
C ASP A 22 0.19 2.60 25.71
N GLU A 23 -0.86 2.01 26.29
CA GLU A 23 -1.94 2.70 27.03
C GLU A 23 -1.43 3.65 28.13
N ASN A 24 -0.28 3.34 28.75
CA ASN A 24 0.30 4.13 29.82
C ASN A 24 1.49 4.99 29.36
N LEU A 25 1.70 5.13 28.06
CA LEU A 25 2.79 5.92 27.50
C LEU A 25 2.26 7.21 26.88
N GLU A 26 3.09 8.22 26.81
CA GLU A 26 2.81 9.39 26.00
C GLU A 26 2.87 9.01 24.51
N VAL A 27 1.84 9.35 23.74
CA VAL A 27 1.72 9.04 22.32
C VAL A 27 1.45 10.33 21.53
N ARG A 28 1.99 10.39 20.32
CA ARG A 28 1.81 11.54 19.44
C ARG A 28 0.41 11.64 18.83
N PRO A 29 -0.18 10.53 18.32
CA PRO A 29 -1.46 10.62 17.62
C PRO A 29 -2.60 10.85 18.60
N HIS A 30 -3.61 11.60 18.13
CA HIS A 30 -4.83 11.91 18.88
C HIS A 30 -6.07 11.59 18.05
N TRP A 31 -7.15 11.33 18.74
CA TRP A 31 -8.48 11.24 18.14
C TRP A 31 -9.04 12.64 17.87
N GLU A 32 -10.09 12.72 17.05
CA GLU A 32 -10.78 13.98 16.71
C GLU A 32 -11.22 14.79 17.94
N ASP A 33 -11.52 14.13 19.05
CA ASP A 33 -11.88 14.77 20.34
C ASP A 33 -10.67 15.22 21.18
N GLY A 34 -9.47 15.11 20.65
CA GLY A 34 -8.22 15.49 21.31
C GLY A 34 -7.67 14.49 22.31
N THR A 35 -8.34 13.34 22.52
CA THR A 35 -7.81 12.32 23.42
C THR A 35 -6.67 11.54 22.76
N PRO A 36 -5.65 11.06 23.54
CA PRO A 36 -4.58 10.25 23.00
C PRO A 36 -5.10 8.99 22.30
N ALA A 37 -4.53 8.66 21.15
CA ALA A 37 -4.87 7.46 20.41
C ALA A 37 -3.82 6.38 20.67
N HIS A 38 -4.11 5.53 21.67
CA HIS A 38 -3.23 4.44 22.06
C HIS A 38 -3.35 3.23 21.15
N THR A 39 -2.31 2.39 21.15
CA THR A 39 -2.24 1.21 20.28
C THR A 39 -1.88 -0.06 21.03
N ILE A 40 -2.30 -1.20 20.47
CA ILE A 40 -1.65 -2.49 20.69
C ILE A 40 -0.84 -2.78 19.43
N LYS A 41 0.45 -3.08 19.57
CA LYS A 41 1.36 -3.20 18.44
C LYS A 41 2.29 -4.40 18.53
N LYS A 42 2.75 -4.85 17.38
CA LYS A 42 3.71 -5.92 17.24
C LYS A 42 4.85 -5.54 16.31
N PHE A 43 6.06 -5.86 16.72
CA PHE A 43 7.26 -5.63 15.94
C PHE A 43 7.43 -6.71 14.86
N CYS A 44 7.72 -6.28 13.64
CA CYS A 44 8.16 -7.09 12.51
C CYS A 44 7.18 -8.20 12.11
N ILE A 45 6.06 -7.81 11.49
CA ILE A 45 5.20 -8.75 10.77
C ILE A 45 5.69 -8.85 9.32
N VAL A 46 5.79 -10.09 8.81
CA VAL A 46 6.16 -10.39 7.43
C VAL A 46 5.09 -11.25 6.79
N ASN A 47 4.38 -10.69 5.81
CA ASN A 47 3.36 -11.37 5.04
C ASN A 47 3.83 -11.68 3.62
N ARG A 48 3.31 -12.76 3.02
CA ARG A 48 3.63 -13.18 1.65
C ARG A 48 2.35 -13.44 0.87
N TYR A 49 2.22 -12.80 -0.29
CA TYR A 49 1.07 -12.91 -1.19
C TYR A 49 1.55 -13.37 -2.56
N ASN A 50 1.12 -14.54 -3.00
CA ASN A 50 1.43 -15.05 -4.34
C ASN A 50 0.40 -14.52 -5.35
N LEU A 51 0.81 -13.58 -6.18
CA LEU A 51 -0.08 -12.90 -7.13
C LEU A 51 -0.45 -13.78 -8.35
N GLN A 52 0.17 -14.96 -8.51
CA GLN A 52 -0.25 -15.95 -9.50
C GLN A 52 -1.43 -16.79 -9.01
N GLU A 53 -1.65 -16.85 -7.70
CA GLU A 53 -2.75 -17.62 -7.11
C GLU A 53 -4.00 -16.77 -6.97
N GLU A 54 -3.86 -15.56 -6.37
CA GLU A 54 -4.98 -14.66 -6.15
C GLU A 54 -4.54 -13.19 -6.02
N LEU A 55 -5.48 -12.27 -6.26
CA LEU A 55 -5.31 -10.88 -5.86
C LEU A 55 -5.57 -10.75 -4.35
N PRO A 56 -4.62 -10.22 -3.56
CA PRO A 56 -4.81 -10.08 -2.12
C PRO A 56 -5.71 -8.87 -1.79
N ILE A 57 -7.01 -9.10 -1.82
CA ILE A 57 -8.04 -8.14 -1.42
C ILE A 57 -8.93 -8.78 -0.34
N LEU A 58 -9.28 -8.01 0.71
CA LEU A 58 -10.14 -8.52 1.77
C LEU A 58 -11.57 -8.72 1.29
N THR A 59 -12.19 -9.82 1.75
CA THR A 59 -13.61 -10.12 1.55
C THR A 59 -14.42 -9.95 2.84
N ILE A 60 -13.80 -10.13 4.01
CA ILE A 60 -14.44 -9.88 5.32
C ILE A 60 -14.74 -8.40 5.58
N ARG A 61 -14.26 -7.53 4.71
CA ARG A 61 -14.54 -6.11 4.69
C ARG A 61 -14.30 -5.57 3.29
N ARG A 62 -15.18 -4.67 2.83
CA ARG A 62 -15.00 -4.00 1.55
C ARG A 62 -13.69 -3.21 1.48
N THR A 63 -12.92 -3.41 0.41
CA THR A 63 -11.81 -2.53 0.03
C THR A 63 -12.25 -1.71 -1.19
N PRO A 64 -12.22 -0.35 -1.12
CA PRO A 64 -12.62 0.51 -2.24
C PRO A 64 -11.60 0.42 -3.38
N PHE A 65 -11.70 -0.62 -4.22
CA PHE A 65 -10.76 -0.99 -5.27
C PHE A 65 -10.40 0.16 -6.21
N LYS A 66 -11.43 0.88 -6.73
CA LYS A 66 -11.20 1.98 -7.67
C LYS A 66 -10.46 3.16 -7.03
N SER A 67 -10.78 3.50 -5.78
CA SER A 67 -10.09 4.56 -5.05
C SER A 67 -8.64 4.19 -4.73
N CYS A 68 -8.40 2.93 -4.35
CA CYS A 68 -7.06 2.42 -4.11
C CYS A 68 -6.20 2.49 -5.39
N LEU A 69 -6.78 2.13 -6.53
CA LEU A 69 -6.11 2.19 -7.82
C LEU A 69 -5.88 3.64 -8.29
N ASP A 70 -6.86 4.54 -8.11
CA ASP A 70 -6.70 5.97 -8.46
C ASP A 70 -5.56 6.61 -7.65
N GLU A 71 -5.43 6.28 -6.36
CA GLU A 71 -4.31 6.72 -5.52
C GLU A 71 -2.97 6.12 -6.00
N LEU A 72 -2.95 4.84 -6.37
CA LEU A 72 -1.76 4.23 -6.96
C LEU A 72 -1.27 5.00 -8.19
N LEU A 73 -2.19 5.31 -9.12
CA LEU A 73 -1.87 6.07 -10.32
C LEU A 73 -1.46 7.51 -10.00
N TRP A 74 -2.08 8.13 -8.99
CA TRP A 74 -1.71 9.46 -8.52
C TRP A 74 -0.27 9.50 -7.99
N ILE A 75 0.12 8.53 -7.16
CA ILE A 75 1.47 8.44 -6.59
C ILE A 75 2.51 8.05 -7.65
N TRP A 76 2.25 7.00 -8.44
CA TRP A 76 3.27 6.34 -9.24
C TRP A 76 3.33 6.79 -10.71
N GLN A 77 2.22 7.17 -11.31
CA GLN A 77 2.20 7.68 -12.69
C GLN A 77 2.28 9.20 -12.72
N LYS A 78 1.35 9.88 -12.05
CA LYS A 78 1.31 11.35 -12.02
C LYS A 78 2.46 11.93 -11.20
N LYS A 79 2.98 11.16 -10.23
CA LYS A 79 4.05 11.59 -9.33
C LYS A 79 3.68 12.90 -8.64
N SER A 80 2.39 13.04 -8.34
CA SER A 80 1.80 14.25 -7.77
C SER A 80 1.83 14.22 -6.24
N ASN A 81 1.88 15.39 -5.66
CA ASN A 81 1.68 15.65 -4.24
C ASN A 81 0.49 16.58 -3.99
N ASN A 82 -0.33 16.83 -5.00
CA ASN A 82 -1.52 17.68 -4.90
C ASN A 82 -2.80 16.83 -4.94
N ILE A 83 -3.66 16.96 -3.92
CA ILE A 83 -4.89 16.19 -3.79
C ILE A 83 -5.95 16.52 -4.86
N HIS A 84 -5.84 17.66 -5.54
CA HIS A 84 -6.74 18.00 -6.65
C HIS A 84 -6.54 17.09 -7.89
N ASP A 85 -5.42 16.36 -7.96
CA ASP A 85 -5.17 15.35 -8.96
C ASP A 85 -5.74 13.96 -8.60
N LEU A 86 -6.30 13.82 -7.39
CA LEU A 86 -6.88 12.60 -6.85
C LEU A 86 -8.41 12.75 -6.77
N LYS A 87 -9.16 11.69 -7.10
CA LYS A 87 -10.63 11.73 -7.06
C LYS A 87 -11.21 11.45 -5.66
N SER A 88 -10.44 10.77 -4.81
CA SER A 88 -10.88 10.44 -3.44
C SER A 88 -10.42 11.49 -2.43
N HIS A 89 -11.11 11.55 -1.28
CA HIS A 89 -10.85 12.51 -0.20
C HIS A 89 -9.99 11.92 0.94
N ILE A 90 -9.28 10.82 0.67
CA ILE A 90 -8.53 10.10 1.72
C ILE A 90 -7.30 10.86 2.22
N TRP A 91 -6.85 11.87 1.49
CA TRP A 91 -5.68 12.69 1.83
C TRP A 91 -6.02 14.09 2.35
N ASP A 92 -7.29 14.47 2.42
CA ASP A 92 -7.72 15.82 2.80
C ASP A 92 -7.16 16.26 4.16
N SER A 93 -7.07 15.35 5.13
CA SER A 93 -6.54 15.66 6.49
C SER A 93 -5.05 16.00 6.53
N TRP A 94 -4.31 15.71 5.46
CA TRP A 94 -2.87 15.96 5.37
C TRP A 94 -2.49 17.01 4.32
N ALA A 95 -3.48 17.55 3.62
CA ALA A 95 -3.25 18.60 2.63
C ALA A 95 -3.25 19.99 3.28
N ASP A 96 -2.40 20.86 2.76
CA ASP A 96 -2.42 22.28 3.10
C ASP A 96 -3.56 23.03 2.35
N GLU A 97 -3.64 24.35 2.54
CA GLU A 97 -4.63 25.20 1.90
C GLU A 97 -4.58 25.21 0.37
N ASN A 98 -3.45 24.80 -0.23
CA ASN A 98 -3.25 24.68 -1.67
C ASN A 98 -3.48 23.26 -2.19
N GLY A 99 -3.90 22.35 -1.32
CA GLY A 99 -4.10 20.93 -1.63
C GLY A 99 -2.80 20.12 -1.71
N SER A 100 -1.68 20.64 -1.22
CA SER A 100 -0.39 19.94 -1.23
C SER A 100 -0.20 19.11 0.03
N ILE A 101 0.34 17.89 -0.12
CA ILE A 101 0.84 17.05 0.99
C ILE A 101 2.35 17.26 1.25
N GLY A 102 2.91 18.33 0.71
CA GLY A 102 4.34 18.62 0.80
C GLY A 102 5.19 17.75 -0.13
N LYS A 103 6.47 17.63 0.15
CA LYS A 103 7.42 16.83 -0.66
C LYS A 103 7.31 15.32 -0.42
N ALA A 104 6.11 14.82 -0.20
CA ALA A 104 5.85 13.43 0.15
C ALA A 104 5.44 12.56 -1.07
N TYR A 105 5.54 11.25 -0.93
CA TYR A 105 5.05 10.20 -1.84
C TYR A 105 5.39 10.44 -3.33
N GLY A 106 4.44 10.83 -4.17
CA GLY A 106 4.62 11.02 -5.60
C GLY A 106 5.71 12.01 -5.94
N TYR A 107 5.85 13.09 -5.16
CA TYR A 107 6.93 14.06 -5.32
C TYR A 107 8.31 13.40 -5.29
N GLN A 108 8.56 12.53 -4.30
CA GLN A 108 9.84 11.83 -4.16
C GLN A 108 10.11 10.85 -5.30
N LEU A 109 9.08 10.21 -5.84
CA LEU A 109 9.21 9.34 -7.01
C LEU A 109 9.59 10.11 -8.27
N GLY A 110 9.12 11.35 -8.40
CA GLY A 110 9.33 12.20 -9.58
C GLY A 110 10.67 12.93 -9.61
N ILE A 111 11.44 12.94 -8.52
CA ILE A 111 12.76 13.58 -8.50
C ILE A 111 13.70 12.87 -9.47
N LYS A 112 14.32 13.64 -10.36
CA LYS A 112 15.33 13.10 -11.30
C LYS A 112 16.66 12.89 -10.59
N HIS A 113 17.24 11.70 -10.80
CA HIS A 113 18.55 11.30 -10.30
C HIS A 113 19.47 11.02 -11.48
N HIS A 114 20.75 11.34 -11.31
CA HIS A 114 21.76 11.10 -12.34
C HIS A 114 22.34 9.69 -12.21
N TYR A 115 22.23 8.90 -13.28
CA TYR A 115 22.80 7.57 -13.43
C TYR A 115 23.80 7.56 -14.57
N LYS A 116 24.58 6.48 -14.71
CA LYS A 116 25.50 6.31 -15.83
C LYS A 116 24.79 6.31 -17.20
N GLU A 117 23.55 5.82 -17.22
CA GLU A 117 22.73 5.67 -18.42
C GLU A 117 21.91 6.93 -18.75
N GLY A 118 21.88 7.92 -17.87
CA GLY A 118 21.11 9.17 -18.04
C GLY A 118 20.37 9.59 -16.77
N ASP A 119 19.48 10.56 -16.93
CA ASP A 119 18.68 11.09 -15.84
C ASP A 119 17.30 10.41 -15.80
N PHE A 120 17.02 9.75 -14.70
CA PHE A 120 15.76 9.04 -14.47
C PHE A 120 15.15 9.47 -13.13
N ASP A 121 13.83 9.54 -13.07
CA ASP A 121 13.18 9.43 -11.77
C ASP A 121 13.09 7.96 -11.35
N GLN A 122 12.61 7.72 -10.13
CA GLN A 122 12.65 6.37 -9.56
C GLN A 122 11.77 5.38 -10.33
N VAL A 123 10.62 5.81 -10.86
CA VAL A 123 9.70 4.95 -11.64
C VAL A 123 10.31 4.60 -12.99
N ASP A 124 10.81 5.62 -13.70
CA ASP A 124 11.47 5.43 -15.00
C ASP A 124 12.71 4.55 -14.85
N ARG A 125 13.45 4.68 -13.74
CA ARG A 125 14.61 3.83 -13.47
C ARG A 125 14.22 2.37 -13.26
N VAL A 126 13.15 2.10 -12.53
CA VAL A 126 12.63 0.72 -12.37
C VAL A 126 12.23 0.14 -13.73
N LEU A 127 11.47 0.88 -14.54
CA LEU A 127 11.07 0.45 -15.90
C LEU A 127 12.27 0.17 -16.80
N TYR A 128 13.27 1.04 -16.76
CA TYR A 128 14.52 0.86 -17.52
C TYR A 128 15.26 -0.41 -17.10
N ASP A 129 15.45 -0.62 -15.79
CA ASP A 129 16.19 -1.78 -15.27
C ASP A 129 15.43 -3.09 -15.53
N LEU A 130 14.11 -3.13 -15.37
CA LEU A 130 13.31 -4.33 -15.67
C LEU A 130 13.40 -4.72 -17.15
N LYS A 131 13.55 -3.76 -18.04
CA LYS A 131 13.67 -4.00 -19.48
C LYS A 131 15.09 -4.35 -19.94
N HIS A 132 16.11 -3.66 -19.40
CA HIS A 132 17.48 -3.73 -19.90
C HIS A 132 18.42 -4.51 -19.00
N ASN A 133 18.08 -4.66 -17.70
CA ASN A 133 18.94 -5.26 -16.70
C ASN A 133 18.13 -6.02 -15.62
N PRO A 134 17.21 -6.92 -16.04
CA PRO A 134 16.25 -7.56 -15.11
C PRO A 134 16.92 -8.37 -14.00
N GLN A 135 18.15 -8.83 -14.20
CA GLN A 135 18.91 -9.59 -13.19
C GLN A 135 19.61 -8.68 -12.16
N SER A 136 19.44 -7.37 -12.25
CA SER A 136 20.02 -6.43 -11.29
C SER A 136 19.44 -6.63 -9.89
N ARG A 137 20.30 -6.61 -8.89
CA ARG A 137 19.93 -6.63 -7.46
C ARG A 137 19.76 -5.22 -6.89
N ARG A 138 19.64 -4.21 -7.75
CA ARG A 138 19.60 -2.79 -7.41
C ARG A 138 18.30 -2.11 -7.85
N ILE A 139 17.30 -2.90 -8.26
CA ILE A 139 16.01 -2.37 -8.69
C ILE A 139 15.17 -2.08 -7.45
N MET A 140 15.07 -0.81 -7.11
CA MET A 140 14.34 -0.38 -5.92
C MET A 140 13.90 1.09 -6.00
N THR A 141 12.93 1.43 -5.18
CA THR A 141 12.52 2.81 -4.91
C THR A 141 12.59 3.09 -3.42
N ASN A 142 12.84 4.34 -3.05
CA ASN A 142 12.81 4.82 -1.67
C ASN A 142 12.30 6.26 -1.65
N ILE A 143 11.20 6.47 -0.94
CA ILE A 143 10.56 7.78 -0.83
C ILE A 143 10.75 8.43 0.55
N TYR A 144 11.50 7.79 1.45
CA TYR A 144 11.86 8.36 2.75
C TYR A 144 13.16 9.15 2.61
N ASN A 145 13.02 10.42 2.22
CA ASN A 145 14.16 11.32 1.99
C ASN A 145 14.38 12.21 3.21
N PHE A 146 15.46 11.97 3.94
CA PHE A 146 15.79 12.70 5.17
C PHE A 146 15.96 14.21 4.95
N GLN A 147 16.36 14.65 3.77
CA GLN A 147 16.54 16.08 3.47
C GLN A 147 15.20 16.82 3.37
N ASP A 148 14.14 16.13 2.95
CA ASP A 148 12.82 16.71 2.69
C ASP A 148 11.77 16.40 3.78
N LEU A 149 12.11 15.65 4.85
CA LEU A 149 11.12 15.24 5.87
C LEU A 149 10.39 16.44 6.49
N HIS A 150 11.10 17.56 6.72
CA HIS A 150 10.53 18.76 7.32
C HIS A 150 9.51 19.48 6.40
N GLU A 151 9.47 19.13 5.11
CA GLU A 151 8.53 19.64 4.13
C GLU A 151 7.44 18.59 3.77
N MET A 152 7.35 17.49 4.51
CA MET A 152 6.32 16.45 4.34
C MET A 152 5.24 16.60 5.40
N ASN A 153 3.98 16.74 5.00
CA ASN A 153 2.86 16.79 5.94
C ASN A 153 2.57 15.41 6.56
N LEU A 154 2.95 14.33 5.88
CA LEU A 154 2.93 12.97 6.39
C LEU A 154 4.19 12.23 5.94
N TYR A 155 4.97 11.73 6.90
CA TYR A 155 6.13 10.90 6.59
C TYR A 155 5.71 9.56 5.99
N PRO A 156 6.32 9.10 4.88
CA PRO A 156 5.92 7.87 4.22
C PRO A 156 5.93 6.66 5.14
N CYS A 157 4.79 5.98 5.26
CA CYS A 157 4.66 4.72 6.00
C CYS A 157 5.21 3.56 5.17
N ALA A 158 4.69 3.39 3.95
CA ALA A 158 5.21 2.50 2.92
C ALA A 158 6.34 3.24 2.19
N TYR A 159 7.58 3.01 2.59
CA TYR A 159 8.67 3.90 2.24
C TYR A 159 9.63 3.36 1.17
N SER A 160 9.71 2.06 0.98
CA SER A 160 10.57 1.49 -0.05
C SER A 160 9.97 0.23 -0.67
N MET A 161 10.25 0.05 -1.96
CA MET A 161 9.92 -1.14 -2.71
C MET A 161 11.18 -1.68 -3.38
N THR A 162 11.49 -2.97 -3.15
CA THR A 162 12.58 -3.66 -3.83
C THR A 162 12.00 -4.67 -4.80
N PHE A 163 12.51 -4.69 -6.02
CA PHE A 163 12.08 -5.59 -7.09
C PHE A 163 13.15 -6.64 -7.38
N ASN A 164 12.73 -7.85 -7.66
CA ASN A 164 13.62 -8.95 -8.02
C ASN A 164 12.99 -9.81 -9.11
N VAL A 165 13.75 -10.08 -10.16
CA VAL A 165 13.33 -10.99 -11.22
C VAL A 165 13.99 -12.35 -11.01
N THR A 166 13.17 -13.40 -10.89
CA THR A 166 13.60 -14.78 -10.79
C THR A 166 13.01 -15.56 -11.97
N GLY A 167 13.86 -15.99 -12.91
CA GLY A 167 13.38 -16.53 -14.18
C GLY A 167 12.61 -15.47 -14.99
N ASP A 168 11.33 -15.72 -15.22
CA ASP A 168 10.39 -14.83 -15.90
C ASP A 168 9.40 -14.13 -14.93
N THR A 169 9.67 -14.18 -13.63
CA THR A 169 8.75 -13.78 -12.58
C THR A 169 9.30 -12.57 -11.81
N LEU A 170 8.48 -11.51 -11.71
CA LEU A 170 8.77 -10.30 -10.96
C LEU A 170 8.21 -10.41 -9.54
N ASN A 171 9.11 -10.42 -8.55
CA ASN A 171 8.79 -10.38 -7.12
C ASN A 171 9.04 -8.99 -6.55
N GLY A 172 8.38 -8.68 -5.44
CA GLY A 172 8.56 -7.40 -4.75
C GLY A 172 8.60 -7.53 -3.24
N ILE A 173 9.38 -6.67 -2.59
CA ILE A 173 9.37 -6.49 -1.13
C ILE A 173 8.94 -5.06 -0.84
N LEU A 174 7.79 -4.91 -0.19
CA LEU A 174 7.33 -3.66 0.37
C LEU A 174 7.84 -3.53 1.80
N ASN A 175 8.61 -2.49 2.09
CA ASN A 175 9.01 -2.13 3.44
C ASN A 175 8.13 -1.01 3.96
N GLN A 176 7.52 -1.25 5.11
CA GLN A 176 6.64 -0.31 5.78
C GLN A 176 7.07 -0.12 7.23
N ARG A 177 7.34 1.14 7.63
CA ARG A 177 7.80 1.45 8.99
C ARG A 177 6.69 1.41 10.02
N SER A 178 5.45 1.66 9.59
CA SER A 178 4.27 1.77 10.45
C SER A 178 3.02 1.43 9.64
N ASN A 179 2.12 0.64 10.20
CA ASN A 179 0.88 0.23 9.55
C ASN A 179 -0.29 0.15 10.53
N ASP A 180 -1.27 1.03 10.34
CA ASP A 180 -2.60 0.82 10.95
C ASP A 180 -3.25 -0.39 10.27
N MET A 181 -3.34 -1.46 11.03
CA MET A 181 -3.78 -2.75 10.50
C MET A 181 -5.24 -2.76 10.08
N LEU A 182 -6.10 -1.92 10.68
CA LEU A 182 -7.50 -1.87 10.27
C LEU A 182 -7.71 -0.97 9.07
N THR A 183 -7.13 0.23 9.04
CA THR A 183 -7.42 1.21 7.97
C THR A 183 -6.53 1.05 6.76
N ALA A 184 -5.21 0.86 6.96
CA ALA A 184 -4.21 0.97 5.90
C ALA A 184 -3.70 -0.38 5.37
N ASN A 185 -3.69 -1.46 6.17
CA ASN A 185 -3.04 -2.71 5.77
C ASN A 185 -3.58 -3.27 4.45
N ASN A 186 -4.87 -3.52 4.36
CA ASN A 186 -5.50 -4.07 3.16
C ASN A 186 -5.39 -3.14 1.95
N TRP A 187 -5.38 -1.82 2.18
CA TRP A 187 -5.19 -0.82 1.15
C TRP A 187 -3.79 -0.90 0.55
N ASN A 188 -2.76 -0.89 1.41
CA ASN A 188 -1.37 -0.97 0.95
C ASN A 188 -1.06 -2.30 0.27
N VAL A 189 -1.53 -3.43 0.82
CA VAL A 189 -1.33 -4.75 0.20
C VAL A 189 -1.91 -4.80 -1.21
N LEU A 190 -3.16 -4.34 -1.38
CA LEU A 190 -3.80 -4.30 -2.69
C LEU A 190 -3.05 -3.36 -3.64
N GLN A 191 -2.72 -2.15 -3.19
CA GLN A 191 -2.07 -1.13 -3.99
C GLN A 191 -0.71 -1.60 -4.53
N TYR A 192 0.15 -2.14 -3.67
CA TYR A 192 1.46 -2.61 -4.10
C TYR A 192 1.42 -3.94 -4.86
N SER A 193 0.37 -4.74 -4.69
CA SER A 193 0.12 -5.91 -5.54
C SER A 193 -0.24 -5.48 -6.96
N LEU A 194 -1.13 -4.50 -7.11
CA LEU A 194 -1.48 -3.92 -8.42
C LEU A 194 -0.27 -3.27 -9.08
N LEU A 195 0.56 -2.54 -8.33
CA LEU A 195 1.81 -1.97 -8.82
C LEU A 195 2.74 -3.04 -9.41
N LEU A 196 2.93 -4.15 -8.68
CA LEU A 196 3.78 -5.26 -9.12
C LEU A 196 3.23 -5.92 -10.40
N ILE A 197 1.90 -6.08 -10.49
CA ILE A 197 1.23 -6.60 -11.69
C ILE A 197 1.43 -5.65 -12.88
N MET A 198 1.30 -4.34 -12.68
CA MET A 198 1.51 -3.34 -13.74
C MET A 198 2.95 -3.38 -14.26
N PHE A 199 3.94 -3.36 -13.37
CA PHE A 199 5.36 -3.45 -13.79
C PHE A 199 5.66 -4.78 -14.49
N ALA A 200 5.12 -5.89 -14.00
CA ALA A 200 5.30 -7.20 -14.64
C ALA A 200 4.74 -7.18 -16.07
N GLN A 201 3.50 -6.70 -16.26
CA GLN A 201 2.86 -6.67 -17.57
C GLN A 201 3.66 -5.86 -18.60
N VAL A 202 4.05 -4.63 -18.26
CA VAL A 202 4.75 -3.76 -19.23
C VAL A 202 6.21 -4.16 -19.47
N SER A 203 6.75 -5.01 -18.62
CA SER A 203 8.10 -5.57 -18.76
C SER A 203 8.11 -6.97 -19.37
N GLY A 204 6.93 -7.54 -19.72
CA GLY A 204 6.81 -8.88 -20.28
C GLY A 204 7.13 -9.99 -19.28
N LEU A 205 6.99 -9.71 -17.98
CA LEU A 205 7.22 -10.64 -16.87
C LEU A 205 5.88 -11.15 -16.30
N LYS A 206 5.93 -12.24 -15.54
CA LYS A 206 4.80 -12.72 -14.74
C LYS A 206 4.83 -12.03 -13.37
N PRO A 207 3.68 -11.63 -12.82
CA PRO A 207 3.63 -11.18 -11.42
C PRO A 207 3.96 -12.36 -10.50
N GLY A 208 4.78 -12.11 -9.48
CA GLY A 208 5.23 -13.13 -8.54
C GLY A 208 4.69 -12.90 -7.13
N THR A 209 5.58 -12.95 -6.16
CA THR A 209 5.25 -12.78 -4.74
C THR A 209 5.47 -11.33 -4.30
N LEU A 210 4.45 -10.74 -3.68
CA LEU A 210 4.62 -9.55 -2.85
C LEU A 210 4.94 -10.00 -1.41
N VAL A 211 6.09 -9.59 -0.90
CA VAL A 211 6.45 -9.70 0.51
C VAL A 211 6.21 -8.34 1.17
N HIS A 212 5.37 -8.30 2.20
CA HIS A 212 5.07 -7.09 2.96
C HIS A 212 5.74 -7.18 4.33
N VAL A 213 6.73 -6.33 4.56
CA VAL A 213 7.48 -6.23 5.81
C VAL A 213 7.01 -5.00 6.56
N ILE A 214 6.47 -5.21 7.76
CA ILE A 214 5.90 -4.15 8.61
C ILE A 214 6.69 -4.09 9.90
N ALA A 215 7.40 -2.98 10.14
CA ALA A 215 8.19 -2.83 11.36
C ALA A 215 7.31 -2.62 12.59
N ASP A 216 6.32 -1.74 12.53
CA ASP A 216 5.33 -1.48 13.58
C ASP A 216 3.92 -1.74 13.03
N ALA A 217 3.36 -2.89 13.36
CA ALA A 217 2.00 -3.28 13.00
C ALA A 217 1.09 -3.07 14.22
N HIS A 218 0.12 -2.14 14.12
CA HIS A 218 -0.66 -1.73 15.26
C HIS A 218 -2.17 -1.67 15.00
N ILE A 219 -2.92 -1.82 16.09
CA ILE A 219 -4.37 -1.63 16.15
C ILE A 219 -4.62 -0.53 17.19
N TYR A 220 -5.27 0.55 16.78
CA TYR A 220 -5.67 1.60 17.71
C TYR A 220 -6.75 1.11 18.69
N ASP A 221 -6.77 1.69 19.88
CA ASP A 221 -7.69 1.34 20.97
C ASP A 221 -9.17 1.37 20.53
N ARG A 222 -9.61 2.43 19.85
CA ARG A 222 -10.98 2.56 19.31
C ARG A 222 -11.26 1.62 18.12
N HIS A 223 -10.24 1.05 17.53
CA HIS A 223 -10.38 0.06 16.44
C HIS A 223 -10.64 -1.36 16.99
N ILE A 224 -10.26 -1.68 18.21
CA ILE A 224 -10.34 -3.05 18.77
C ILE A 224 -11.76 -3.64 18.66
N PRO A 225 -12.85 -2.93 19.01
CA PRO A 225 -14.20 -3.47 18.86
C PRO A 225 -14.57 -3.75 17.39
N LEU A 226 -14.12 -2.88 16.47
CA LEU A 226 -14.36 -3.04 15.05
C LEU A 226 -13.57 -4.22 14.47
N VAL A 227 -12.30 -4.38 14.87
CA VAL A 227 -11.46 -5.52 14.48
C VAL A 227 -12.14 -6.83 14.90
N LYS A 228 -12.61 -6.95 16.15
CA LYS A 228 -13.32 -8.14 16.61
C LYS A 228 -14.55 -8.47 15.76
N LYS A 229 -15.31 -7.46 15.33
CA LYS A 229 -16.45 -7.65 14.42
C LYS A 229 -15.99 -8.10 13.03
N VAL A 230 -14.97 -7.45 12.45
CA VAL A 230 -14.49 -7.74 11.11
C VAL A 230 -13.93 -9.15 11.00
N ILE A 231 -13.06 -9.57 11.93
CA ILE A 231 -12.45 -10.91 11.88
C ILE A 231 -13.40 -12.07 12.16
N ALA A 232 -14.60 -11.78 12.67
CA ALA A 232 -15.65 -12.78 12.92
C ALA A 232 -16.58 -12.97 11.70
N LYS A 233 -16.45 -12.15 10.64
CA LYS A 233 -17.31 -12.22 9.45
C LYS A 233 -16.96 -13.41 8.56
N PRO A 234 -17.94 -13.89 7.76
CA PRO A 234 -17.69 -14.89 6.74
C PRO A 234 -16.62 -14.45 5.75
N GLN A 235 -15.81 -15.38 5.28
CA GLN A 235 -14.83 -15.17 4.23
C GLN A 235 -15.39 -15.70 2.90
N HIS A 236 -15.20 -14.92 1.83
CA HIS A 236 -15.57 -15.29 0.48
C HIS A 236 -14.33 -15.69 -0.35
N PRO A 237 -14.51 -16.34 -1.50
CA PRO A 237 -13.41 -16.57 -2.45
C PRO A 237 -12.79 -15.25 -2.91
N ALA A 238 -11.49 -15.24 -3.16
CA ALA A 238 -10.83 -14.09 -3.77
C ALA A 238 -11.42 -13.83 -5.17
N PRO A 239 -11.66 -12.56 -5.55
CA PRO A 239 -12.11 -12.22 -6.89
C PRO A 239 -11.02 -12.48 -7.92
N LYS A 240 -11.41 -12.61 -9.18
CA LYS A 240 -10.48 -12.61 -10.30
C LYS A 240 -10.19 -11.18 -10.72
N LEU A 241 -8.92 -10.87 -10.94
CA LEU A 241 -8.49 -9.60 -11.51
C LEU A 241 -8.34 -9.77 -13.03
N TRP A 242 -9.03 -8.93 -13.78
CA TRP A 242 -8.74 -8.72 -15.19
C TRP A 242 -8.01 -7.38 -15.36
N VAL A 243 -6.91 -7.40 -16.10
CA VAL A 243 -6.15 -6.19 -16.50
C VAL A 243 -6.12 -6.15 -18.01
N ASN A 244 -6.34 -4.98 -18.59
CA ASN A 244 -6.34 -4.77 -20.03
C ASN A 244 -4.99 -5.19 -20.64
N PRO A 245 -4.91 -6.29 -21.43
CA PRO A 245 -3.65 -6.80 -21.94
C PRO A 245 -3.02 -5.93 -23.03
N GLU A 246 -3.79 -4.98 -23.60
CA GLU A 246 -3.32 -4.10 -24.65
C GLU A 246 -2.42 -2.97 -24.12
N ILE A 247 -2.44 -2.71 -22.81
CA ILE A 247 -1.57 -1.70 -22.21
C ILE A 247 -0.12 -2.22 -22.17
N LYS A 248 0.77 -1.51 -22.87
CA LYS A 248 2.21 -1.83 -23.00
C LYS A 248 3.14 -0.79 -22.37
N ASN A 249 2.58 0.36 -21.99
CA ASN A 249 3.33 1.42 -21.32
C ASN A 249 2.71 1.66 -19.94
N PHE A 250 3.56 1.76 -18.91
CA PHE A 250 3.15 1.98 -17.53
C PHE A 250 2.28 3.22 -17.34
N TYR A 251 2.55 4.28 -18.09
CA TYR A 251 1.84 5.55 -17.99
C TYR A 251 0.49 5.59 -18.73
N ASP A 252 0.15 4.54 -19.48
CA ASP A 252 -1.12 4.45 -20.22
C ASP A 252 -2.23 3.79 -19.40
N PHE A 253 -1.91 3.11 -18.29
CA PHE A 253 -2.92 2.51 -17.42
C PHE A 253 -3.87 3.55 -16.85
N LYS A 254 -5.16 3.19 -16.83
CA LYS A 254 -6.26 3.93 -16.23
C LYS A 254 -7.04 3.03 -15.29
N VAL A 255 -7.84 3.60 -14.42
CA VAL A 255 -8.69 2.83 -13.48
C VAL A 255 -9.61 1.84 -14.21
N GLU A 256 -10.07 2.21 -15.40
CA GLU A 256 -10.98 1.42 -16.24
C GLU A 256 -10.32 0.17 -16.85
N ASP A 257 -8.98 0.14 -16.89
CA ASP A 257 -8.20 -1.01 -17.40
C ASP A 257 -8.12 -2.17 -16.41
N PHE A 258 -8.73 -2.02 -15.23
CA PHE A 258 -8.76 -3.02 -14.19
C PHE A 258 -10.19 -3.36 -13.79
N LYS A 259 -10.52 -4.65 -13.72
CA LYS A 259 -11.85 -5.12 -13.32
C LYS A 259 -11.72 -6.26 -12.32
N LEU A 260 -12.58 -6.23 -11.30
CA LEU A 260 -12.77 -7.37 -10.39
C LEU A 260 -14.00 -8.15 -10.81
N GLU A 261 -13.84 -9.46 -10.99
CA GLU A 261 -14.92 -10.40 -11.28
C GLU A 261 -15.20 -11.24 -10.04
N GLY A 262 -16.46 -11.30 -9.64
CA GLY A 262 -16.89 -12.10 -8.49
C GLY A 262 -16.41 -11.56 -7.14
N TYR A 263 -16.28 -10.22 -6.99
CA TYR A 263 -15.91 -9.62 -5.70
C TYR A 263 -17.12 -9.54 -4.77
N GLU A 264 -17.22 -10.54 -3.90
CA GLU A 264 -18.15 -10.59 -2.77
C GLU A 264 -17.44 -10.13 -1.50
N TYR A 265 -18.11 -9.35 -0.67
CA TYR A 265 -17.53 -8.83 0.56
C TYR A 265 -18.58 -8.56 1.63
N GLU A 266 -18.15 -8.57 2.89
CA GLU A 266 -19.00 -8.19 4.02
C GLU A 266 -19.00 -6.68 4.22
N PRO A 267 -20.16 -6.04 4.37
CA PRO A 267 -20.25 -4.61 4.68
C PRO A 267 -19.76 -4.32 6.11
N LEU A 268 -19.15 -3.17 6.31
CA LEU A 268 -18.92 -2.58 7.62
C LEU A 268 -19.71 -1.26 7.66
N GLU A 269 -20.74 -1.22 8.50
CA GLU A 269 -21.66 -0.07 8.58
C GLU A 269 -21.04 1.07 9.40
N GLU A 270 -20.22 0.72 10.38
CA GLU A 270 -19.61 1.70 11.26
C GLU A 270 -18.50 2.48 10.53
N LYS A 271 -18.49 3.80 10.75
CA LYS A 271 -17.36 4.65 10.35
C LYS A 271 -16.15 4.30 11.20
N ILE A 272 -15.03 4.02 10.56
CA ILE A 272 -13.77 3.80 11.26
C ILE A 272 -13.19 5.17 11.62
N PRO A 273 -12.95 5.48 12.90
CA PRO A 273 -12.32 6.73 13.31
C PRO A 273 -10.85 6.75 12.85
N VAL A 274 -10.33 7.94 12.57
CA VAL A 274 -8.94 8.15 12.15
C VAL A 274 -8.22 8.92 13.25
N ALA A 275 -7.03 8.44 13.64
CA ALA A 275 -6.11 9.13 14.54
C ALA A 275 -5.10 9.94 13.71
N VAL A 276 -4.79 11.17 14.11
CA VAL A 276 -3.86 12.10 13.42
C VAL A 276 -2.80 12.65 14.37
#